data_2cc7d861b8349a29ee9579a917022e7d
#
_entry.id   2cc7d861b8349a29ee9579a917022e7d
#
_cell.length_a   1.000
_cell.length_b   1.000
_cell.length_c   1.000
_cell.angle_alpha   90.00
_cell.angle_beta   90.00
_cell.angle_gamma   90.00
#
_symmetry.space_group_name_H-M   'P 1'
#
loop_
_entity.id
_entity.type
_entity.pdbx_description
1 polymer ?
#
loop_
_entity_poly.entity_id
_entity_poly.type
_entity_poly.pdbx_seq_one_letter_code
_entity_poly.pdbx_strand_id
1 'polypeptide(L)'
;IASSQPGCQPANLQGKWNHNPGPPWSCNYTTNINAEMNYWPAEITNLAELHKPFIQMVRELSENGREAASRMYGCRGWVLHHNTDLWRMTGAVDRPYCGTWPVANAWLCQHLWDRYLFSGDKKYLEEAYPMMKSASEFFVDFLVRDPNTGYLVVTPSNSPENSPRWIKKKSNLFAGI
;
A
#
# COMPACT_ATOMS: atom_id res chain seq x y z
N ILE A 1 -12.51 2.57 12.04
CA ILE A 1 -13.36 1.60 11.33
C ILE A 1 -14.85 2.01 11.36
N ALA A 2 -15.39 2.55 12.43
CA ALA A 2 -16.79 2.99 12.52
C ALA A 2 -17.21 3.98 11.41
N SER A 3 -16.27 4.72 10.84
CA SER A 3 -16.51 5.62 9.71
C SER A 3 -16.57 4.92 8.35
N SER A 4 -16.26 3.62 8.28
CA SER A 4 -16.15 2.83 7.05
C SER A 4 -17.42 2.02 6.81
N GLN A 5 -18.50 2.69 6.42
CA GLN A 5 -19.76 2.03 6.09
C GLN A 5 -19.75 1.59 4.62
N PRO A 6 -20.40 0.45 4.28
CA PRO A 6 -20.58 0.05 2.89
C PRO A 6 -21.15 1.18 2.02
N GLY A 7 -20.55 1.40 0.86
CA GLY A 7 -20.91 2.50 -0.05
C GLY A 7 -20.29 3.86 0.28
N CYS A 8 -19.52 3.94 1.38
CA CYS A 8 -18.74 5.13 1.72
C CYS A 8 -17.26 4.96 1.34
N GLN A 9 -16.50 6.04 1.49
CA GLN A 9 -15.05 5.99 1.45
C GLN A 9 -14.49 5.23 2.66
N PRO A 10 -13.32 4.59 2.55
CA PRO A 10 -12.67 3.98 3.70
C PRO A 10 -12.28 5.02 4.76
N ALA A 11 -11.94 4.55 5.95
CA ALA A 11 -11.42 5.41 7.00
C ALA A 11 -10.06 5.98 6.57
N ASN A 12 -9.95 7.30 6.55
CA ASN A 12 -8.68 7.99 6.35
C ASN A 12 -7.90 8.13 7.67
N LEU A 13 -6.75 8.80 7.64
CA LEU A 13 -5.86 8.97 8.79
C LEU A 13 -6.58 9.57 10.03
N GLN A 14 -7.49 10.51 9.84
CA GLN A 14 -8.21 11.21 10.92
C GLN A 14 -9.64 10.70 11.14
N GLY A 15 -10.15 9.84 10.27
CA GLY A 15 -11.55 9.42 10.26
C GLY A 15 -12.52 10.57 9.94
N LYS A 16 -13.82 10.31 10.05
CA LYS A 16 -14.87 11.28 9.74
C LYS A 16 -15.03 12.40 10.80
N TRP A 17 -14.47 12.21 11.97
CA TRP A 17 -14.73 13.07 13.13
C TRP A 17 -13.78 14.25 13.25
N ASN A 18 -12.93 14.45 12.27
CA ASN A 18 -12.06 15.62 12.22
C ASN A 18 -12.85 16.84 11.71
N HIS A 19 -12.94 17.86 12.52
CA HIS A 19 -13.60 19.13 12.20
C HIS A 19 -12.62 20.27 11.86
N ASN A 20 -11.33 19.95 11.85
CA ASN A 20 -10.30 20.95 11.56
C ASN A 20 -10.18 21.20 10.04
N PRO A 21 -10.36 22.45 9.55
CA PRO A 21 -10.17 22.77 8.13
C PRO A 21 -8.75 22.52 7.61
N GLY A 22 -7.75 22.56 8.50
CA GLY A 22 -6.36 22.19 8.21
C GLY A 22 -5.96 20.94 8.97
N PRO A 23 -6.44 19.74 8.58
CA PRO A 23 -6.22 18.54 9.35
C PRO A 23 -4.75 18.09 9.29
N PRO A 24 -4.23 17.46 10.37
CA PRO A 24 -2.91 16.87 10.36
C PRO A 24 -2.76 15.90 9.18
N TRP A 25 -1.61 15.97 8.50
CA TRP A 25 -1.28 15.14 7.33
C TRP A 25 -2.36 15.13 6.25
N SER A 26 -3.11 16.24 6.13
CA SER A 26 -4.17 16.45 5.11
C SER A 26 -5.26 15.36 5.10
N CYS A 27 -5.43 14.59 6.15
CA CYS A 27 -6.33 13.43 6.21
C CYS A 27 -6.12 12.40 5.09
N ASN A 28 -4.91 12.25 4.58
CA ASN A 28 -4.60 11.30 3.52
C ASN A 28 -4.86 9.85 3.96
N TYR A 29 -4.99 8.97 2.99
CA TYR A 29 -4.96 7.52 3.21
C TYR A 29 -3.50 7.09 3.19
N THR A 30 -2.87 7.10 4.37
CA THR A 30 -1.47 6.75 4.52
C THR A 30 -1.33 5.23 4.54
N THR A 31 -0.69 4.68 3.51
CA THR A 31 -0.65 3.26 3.17
C THR A 31 0.65 2.57 3.56
N ASN A 32 1.52 3.24 4.32
CA ASN A 32 2.72 2.60 4.86
C ASN A 32 2.50 1.97 6.24
N ILE A 33 1.35 2.17 6.89
CA ILE A 33 0.90 1.50 8.10
C ILE A 33 -0.53 1.89 8.50
N ASN A 34 -0.92 3.18 8.39
CA ASN A 34 -2.11 3.69 9.07
C ASN A 34 -3.40 3.13 8.47
N ALA A 35 -3.49 3.06 7.14
CA ALA A 35 -4.67 2.51 6.47
C ALA A 35 -4.87 1.03 6.81
N GLU A 36 -3.81 0.24 6.77
CA GLU A 36 -3.81 -1.17 7.13
C GLU A 36 -4.24 -1.37 8.59
N MET A 37 -3.60 -0.63 9.49
CA MET A 37 -3.86 -0.72 10.94
C MET A 37 -5.31 -0.37 11.29
N ASN A 38 -5.94 0.55 10.56
CA ASN A 38 -7.35 0.88 10.75
C ASN A 38 -8.27 -0.32 10.49
N TYR A 39 -7.85 -1.29 9.68
CA TYR A 39 -8.69 -2.42 9.25
C TYR A 39 -8.27 -3.78 9.80
N TRP A 40 -7.13 -3.89 10.51
CA TRP A 40 -6.73 -5.15 11.15
C TRP A 40 -7.81 -5.77 12.05
N PRO A 41 -8.61 -4.99 12.81
CA PRO A 41 -9.66 -5.60 13.65
C PRO A 41 -10.90 -6.03 12.86
N ALA A 42 -11.09 -5.64 11.60
CA ALA A 42 -12.36 -5.80 10.89
C ALA A 42 -12.86 -7.25 10.86
N GLU A 43 -12.04 -8.17 10.43
CA GLU A 43 -12.42 -9.60 10.33
C GLU A 43 -12.44 -10.25 11.72
N ILE A 44 -11.44 -10.00 12.56
CA ILE A 44 -11.30 -10.62 13.88
C ILE A 44 -12.46 -10.27 14.82
N THR A 45 -13.01 -9.07 14.70
CA THR A 45 -14.12 -8.60 15.54
C THR A 45 -15.49 -8.78 14.89
N ASN A 46 -15.58 -9.55 13.82
CA ASN A 46 -16.83 -9.79 13.08
C ASN A 46 -17.48 -8.50 12.53
N LEU A 47 -16.65 -7.59 12.01
CA LEU A 47 -17.05 -6.33 11.36
C LEU A 47 -16.67 -6.33 9.88
N ALA A 48 -16.76 -7.48 9.24
CA ALA A 48 -16.33 -7.70 7.85
C ALA A 48 -17.03 -6.79 6.83
N GLU A 49 -18.26 -6.34 7.12
CA GLU A 49 -18.97 -5.38 6.28
C GLU A 49 -18.27 -4.01 6.24
N LEU A 50 -17.62 -3.62 7.33
CA LEU A 50 -16.88 -2.35 7.42
C LEU A 50 -15.51 -2.42 6.72
N HIS A 51 -15.07 -3.61 6.32
CA HIS A 51 -13.85 -3.81 5.52
C HIS A 51 -14.09 -3.54 4.02
N LYS A 52 -15.34 -3.63 3.56
CA LYS A 52 -15.69 -3.48 2.14
C LYS A 52 -15.19 -2.18 1.50
N PRO A 53 -15.31 -0.98 2.12
CA PRO A 53 -14.79 0.24 1.51
C PRO A 53 -13.27 0.24 1.31
N PHE A 54 -12.52 -0.39 2.21
CA PHE A 54 -11.07 -0.54 2.06
C PHE A 54 -10.71 -1.49 0.92
N ILE A 55 -11.39 -2.62 0.82
CA ILE A 55 -11.20 -3.59 -0.28
C ILE A 55 -11.54 -2.95 -1.63
N GLN A 56 -12.61 -2.13 -1.67
CA GLN A 56 -12.94 -1.37 -2.87
C GLN A 56 -11.83 -0.38 -3.23
N MET A 57 -11.26 0.32 -2.24
CA MET A 57 -10.11 1.19 -2.46
C MET A 57 -8.91 0.41 -3.04
N VAL A 58 -8.61 -0.78 -2.52
CA VAL A 58 -7.53 -1.63 -3.05
C VAL A 58 -7.79 -2.02 -4.51
N ARG A 59 -9.04 -2.34 -4.86
CA ARG A 59 -9.43 -2.62 -6.25
C ARG A 59 -9.14 -1.43 -7.16
N GLU A 60 -9.59 -0.24 -6.80
CA GLU A 60 -9.39 0.99 -7.56
C GLU A 60 -7.90 1.33 -7.70
N LEU A 61 -7.13 1.18 -6.61
CA LEU A 61 -5.68 1.36 -6.62
C LEU A 61 -4.96 0.35 -7.52
N SER A 62 -5.45 -0.89 -7.58
CA SER A 62 -4.86 -1.92 -8.44
C SER A 62 -5.03 -1.61 -9.94
N GLU A 63 -6.07 -0.89 -10.30
CA GLU A 63 -6.30 -0.42 -11.67
C GLU A 63 -5.41 0.79 -11.99
N ASN A 64 -5.45 1.83 -11.16
CA ASN A 64 -4.67 3.05 -11.36
C ASN A 64 -3.15 2.81 -11.24
N GLY A 65 -2.73 1.91 -10.36
CA GLY A 65 -1.33 1.60 -10.09
C GLY A 65 -0.59 0.94 -11.26
N ARG A 66 -1.31 0.45 -12.27
CA ARG A 66 -0.71 -0.11 -13.49
C ARG A 66 0.04 0.94 -14.29
N GLU A 67 -0.52 2.13 -14.40
CA GLU A 67 0.14 3.24 -15.10
C GLU A 67 1.42 3.65 -14.36
N ALA A 68 1.37 3.77 -13.03
CA ALA A 68 2.55 4.08 -12.23
C ALA A 68 3.62 2.99 -12.33
N ALA A 69 3.26 1.70 -12.27
CA ALA A 69 4.19 0.59 -12.45
C ALA A 69 4.90 0.64 -13.81
N SER A 70 4.14 0.84 -14.86
CA SER A 70 4.68 0.91 -16.23
C SER A 70 5.54 2.15 -16.47
N ARG A 71 5.03 3.35 -16.11
CA ARG A 71 5.71 4.62 -16.45
C ARG A 71 6.89 4.94 -15.56
N MET A 72 6.79 4.63 -14.24
CA MET A 72 7.85 4.96 -13.29
C MET A 72 8.94 3.88 -13.23
N TYR A 73 8.57 2.62 -13.43
CA TYR A 73 9.44 1.47 -13.19
C TYR A 73 9.65 0.56 -14.40
N GLY A 74 8.87 0.72 -15.46
CA GLY A 74 8.89 -0.20 -16.61
C GLY A 74 8.45 -1.63 -16.27
N CYS A 75 7.69 -1.79 -15.17
CA CYS A 75 7.25 -3.08 -14.65
C CYS A 75 5.81 -3.38 -15.03
N ARG A 76 5.48 -4.67 -15.08
CA ARG A 76 4.10 -5.16 -15.14
C ARG A 76 3.39 -4.94 -13.81
N GLY A 77 2.15 -5.36 -13.75
CA GLY A 77 1.39 -5.33 -12.50
C GLY A 77 0.99 -3.92 -12.08
N TRP A 78 0.92 -3.67 -10.79
CA TRP A 78 0.59 -2.38 -10.22
C TRP A 78 1.45 -2.05 -9.00
N VAL A 79 1.64 -0.76 -8.75
CA VAL A 79 2.42 -0.25 -7.63
C VAL A 79 1.64 0.80 -6.86
N LEU A 80 1.91 0.89 -5.57
CA LEU A 80 1.42 1.94 -4.68
C LEU A 80 2.54 2.37 -3.75
N HIS A 81 2.61 3.67 -3.49
CA HIS A 81 3.55 4.28 -2.56
C HIS A 81 2.86 4.56 -1.21
N HIS A 82 3.51 5.33 -0.34
CA HIS A 82 3.11 5.47 1.08
C HIS A 82 1.81 6.24 1.34
N ASN A 83 1.27 6.94 0.35
CA ASN A 83 0.01 7.69 0.45
C ASN A 83 -0.84 7.54 -0.80
N THR A 84 -2.15 7.63 -0.59
CA THR A 84 -3.13 7.82 -1.67
C THR A 84 -4.19 8.84 -1.24
N ASP A 85 -5.08 9.20 -2.15
CA ASP A 85 -6.13 10.18 -1.97
C ASP A 85 -7.51 9.68 -2.43
N LEU A 86 -8.50 10.58 -2.52
CA LEU A 86 -9.84 10.26 -2.99
C LEU A 86 -9.89 9.84 -4.47
N TRP A 87 -8.92 10.26 -5.27
CA TRP A 87 -8.80 9.92 -6.69
C TRP A 87 -7.94 8.69 -6.93
N ARG A 88 -7.46 8.04 -5.86
CA ARG A 88 -6.63 6.84 -5.92
C ARG A 88 -5.31 7.08 -6.65
N MET A 89 -4.67 8.19 -6.34
CA MET A 89 -3.31 8.44 -6.79
C MET A 89 -2.37 7.33 -6.27
N THR A 90 -1.48 6.86 -7.14
CA THR A 90 -0.58 5.73 -6.84
C THR A 90 0.90 6.08 -6.94
N GLY A 91 1.23 7.25 -7.51
CA GLY A 91 2.60 7.74 -7.63
C GLY A 91 3.25 8.09 -6.30
N ALA A 92 4.57 8.23 -6.31
CA ALA A 92 5.32 8.72 -5.16
C ALA A 92 4.99 10.20 -4.88
N VAL A 93 4.69 10.52 -3.63
CA VAL A 93 4.39 11.88 -3.17
C VAL A 93 5.23 12.23 -1.96
N ASP A 94 5.18 13.49 -1.56
CA ASP A 94 5.97 14.05 -0.49
C ASP A 94 7.47 14.03 -0.78
N ARG A 95 8.29 14.05 0.26
CA ARG A 95 9.74 14.06 0.11
C ARG A 95 10.26 12.68 -0.28
N PRO A 96 11.41 12.59 -0.98
CA PRO A 96 11.94 11.30 -1.44
C PRO A 96 12.09 10.24 -0.35
N TYR A 97 12.42 10.64 0.88
CA TYR A 97 12.57 9.71 2.00
C TYR A 97 11.23 9.12 2.52
N CYS A 98 10.09 9.69 2.13
CA CYS A 98 8.77 9.13 2.37
C CYS A 98 8.25 8.45 1.11
N GLY A 99 8.34 9.16 -0.03
CA GLY A 99 7.70 8.77 -1.28
C GLY A 99 8.34 7.56 -1.96
N THR A 100 9.66 7.34 -1.78
CA THR A 100 10.35 6.23 -2.42
C THR A 100 10.15 4.91 -1.65
N TRP A 101 8.93 4.40 -1.67
CA TRP A 101 8.55 3.16 -0.99
C TRP A 101 7.48 2.41 -1.80
N PRO A 102 7.88 1.64 -2.83
CA PRO A 102 6.95 1.03 -3.79
C PRO A 102 6.47 -0.36 -3.34
N VAL A 103 6.07 -0.53 -2.08
CA VAL A 103 5.69 -1.85 -1.55
C VAL A 103 4.31 -1.89 -0.88
N ALA A 104 3.57 -0.76 -0.88
CA ALA A 104 2.25 -0.70 -0.27
C ALA A 104 1.24 -1.66 -0.94
N ASN A 105 1.34 -1.87 -2.26
CA ASN A 105 0.50 -2.80 -3.00
C ASN A 105 0.56 -4.23 -2.43
N ALA A 106 1.74 -4.73 -2.09
CA ALA A 106 1.89 -6.05 -1.49
C ALA A 106 1.27 -6.09 -0.09
N TRP A 107 1.46 -5.04 0.71
CA TRP A 107 0.90 -4.97 2.05
C TRP A 107 -0.62 -4.93 2.05
N LEU A 108 -1.22 -4.11 1.18
CA LEU A 108 -2.67 -4.06 1.03
C LEU A 108 -3.27 -5.42 0.59
N CYS A 109 -2.54 -6.19 -0.22
CA CYS A 109 -2.98 -7.52 -0.64
C CYS A 109 -3.12 -8.52 0.52
N GLN A 110 -2.45 -8.31 1.66
CA GLN A 110 -2.65 -9.14 2.85
C GLN A 110 -4.09 -9.04 3.35
N HIS A 111 -4.70 -7.85 3.33
CA HIS A 111 -6.11 -7.69 3.69
C HIS A 111 -7.08 -8.47 2.80
N LEU A 112 -6.75 -8.60 1.50
CA LEU A 112 -7.54 -9.40 0.58
C LEU A 112 -7.47 -10.88 0.95
N TRP A 113 -6.27 -11.35 1.29
CA TRP A 113 -6.04 -12.72 1.71
C TRP A 113 -6.68 -13.03 3.07
N ASP A 114 -6.50 -12.17 4.06
CA ASP A 114 -7.09 -12.32 5.40
C ASP A 114 -8.61 -12.42 5.33
N ARG A 115 -9.25 -11.56 4.56
CA ARG A 115 -10.71 -11.65 4.36
C ARG A 115 -11.14 -13.00 3.77
N TYR A 116 -10.37 -13.56 2.83
CA TYR A 116 -10.65 -14.91 2.34
C TYR A 116 -10.46 -15.97 3.43
N LEU A 117 -9.41 -15.89 4.23
CA LEU A 117 -9.17 -16.83 5.31
C LEU A 117 -10.31 -16.84 6.34
N PHE A 118 -10.87 -15.69 6.66
CA PHE A 118 -11.99 -15.57 7.60
C PHE A 118 -13.34 -15.97 6.99
N SER A 119 -13.57 -15.70 5.72
CA SER A 119 -14.86 -15.97 5.07
C SER A 119 -14.98 -17.36 4.41
N GLY A 120 -13.87 -17.90 3.90
CA GLY A 120 -13.85 -19.08 3.03
C GLY A 120 -14.55 -18.87 1.68
N ASP A 121 -14.89 -17.65 1.33
CA ASP A 121 -15.68 -17.31 0.15
C ASP A 121 -14.82 -17.38 -1.12
N LYS A 122 -14.98 -18.45 -1.89
CA LYS A 122 -14.26 -18.70 -3.14
C LYS A 122 -14.62 -17.69 -4.23
N LYS A 123 -15.86 -17.21 -4.24
CA LYS A 123 -16.28 -16.17 -5.19
C LYS A 123 -15.53 -14.87 -4.96
N TYR A 124 -15.43 -14.48 -3.69
CA TYR A 124 -14.60 -13.34 -3.31
C TYR A 124 -13.14 -13.54 -3.72
N LEU A 125 -12.59 -14.73 -3.50
CA LEU A 125 -11.20 -15.05 -3.89
C LEU A 125 -10.98 -14.92 -5.40
N GLU A 126 -11.93 -15.38 -6.22
CA GLU A 126 -11.88 -15.23 -7.68
C GLU A 126 -11.77 -13.76 -8.09
N GLU A 127 -12.45 -12.85 -7.37
CA GLU A 127 -12.35 -11.40 -7.60
C GLU A 127 -11.05 -10.79 -7.05
N ALA A 128 -10.56 -11.26 -5.92
CA ALA A 128 -9.38 -10.72 -5.25
C ALA A 128 -8.06 -11.22 -5.87
N TYR A 129 -8.04 -12.45 -6.37
CA TYR A 129 -6.83 -13.09 -6.90
C TYR A 129 -6.14 -12.30 -8.02
N PRO A 130 -6.83 -11.72 -9.01
CA PRO A 130 -6.18 -10.92 -10.04
C PRO A 130 -5.41 -9.71 -9.49
N MET A 131 -5.91 -9.08 -8.43
CA MET A 131 -5.22 -7.95 -7.78
C MET A 131 -3.94 -8.41 -7.09
N MET A 132 -3.98 -9.51 -6.34
CA MET A 132 -2.82 -10.10 -5.67
C MET A 132 -1.78 -10.60 -6.67
N LYS A 133 -2.22 -11.30 -7.72
CA LYS A 133 -1.35 -11.76 -8.81
C LYS A 133 -0.64 -10.59 -9.47
N SER A 134 -1.38 -9.55 -9.82
CA SER A 134 -0.83 -8.36 -10.49
C SER A 134 0.14 -7.58 -9.59
N ALA A 135 -0.11 -7.52 -8.26
CA ALA A 135 0.86 -6.98 -7.31
C ALA A 135 2.17 -7.80 -7.30
N SER A 136 2.05 -9.13 -7.33
CA SER A 136 3.22 -10.02 -7.37
C SER A 136 4.01 -9.88 -8.67
N GLU A 137 3.35 -9.70 -9.81
CA GLU A 137 4.00 -9.46 -11.11
C GLU A 137 4.88 -8.21 -11.09
N PHE A 138 4.46 -7.15 -10.38
CA PHE A 138 5.30 -5.97 -10.18
C PHE A 138 6.63 -6.33 -9.50
N PHE A 139 6.60 -7.11 -8.44
CA PHE A 139 7.84 -7.48 -7.74
C PHE A 139 8.71 -8.45 -8.52
N VAL A 140 8.14 -9.33 -9.33
CA VAL A 140 8.91 -10.20 -10.22
C VAL A 140 9.78 -9.37 -11.18
N ASP A 141 9.25 -8.24 -11.65
CA ASP A 141 9.98 -7.36 -12.57
C ASP A 141 10.86 -6.33 -11.84
N PHE A 142 10.47 -5.91 -10.63
CA PHE A 142 11.11 -4.81 -9.89
C PHE A 142 12.29 -5.26 -9.03
N LEU A 143 12.25 -6.47 -8.46
CA LEU A 143 13.30 -6.96 -7.59
C LEU A 143 14.62 -7.13 -8.35
N VAL A 144 15.70 -6.64 -7.75
CA VAL A 144 17.04 -6.80 -8.29
C VAL A 144 17.90 -7.70 -7.41
N ARG A 145 18.85 -8.38 -8.01
CA ARG A 145 19.79 -9.23 -7.26
C ARG A 145 20.92 -8.37 -6.69
N ASP A 146 21.07 -8.38 -5.38
CA ASP A 146 22.23 -7.77 -4.72
C ASP A 146 23.51 -8.54 -5.12
N PRO A 147 24.52 -7.86 -5.69
CA PRO A 147 25.73 -8.52 -6.15
C PRO A 147 26.59 -9.10 -5.04
N ASN A 148 26.45 -8.62 -3.79
CA ASN A 148 27.25 -9.07 -2.67
C ASN A 148 26.65 -10.29 -1.95
N THR A 149 25.33 -10.32 -1.81
CA THR A 149 24.61 -11.36 -1.04
C THR A 149 23.91 -12.38 -1.92
N GLY A 150 23.59 -12.02 -3.18
CA GLY A 150 22.81 -12.83 -4.09
C GLY A 150 21.31 -12.82 -3.83
N TYR A 151 20.84 -12.13 -2.79
CA TYR A 151 19.42 -12.01 -2.50
C TYR A 151 18.71 -11.06 -3.46
N LEU A 152 17.42 -11.30 -3.65
CA LEU A 152 16.54 -10.34 -4.32
C LEU A 152 16.14 -9.25 -3.32
N VAL A 153 16.33 -8.00 -3.71
CA VAL A 153 16.09 -6.83 -2.87
C VAL A 153 15.22 -5.81 -3.58
N VAL A 154 14.48 -5.05 -2.78
CA VAL A 154 13.71 -3.88 -3.24
C VAL A 154 14.64 -2.67 -3.26
N THR A 155 14.97 -2.16 -4.46
CA THR A 155 15.82 -0.97 -4.60
C THR A 155 15.49 -0.23 -5.90
N PRO A 156 15.40 1.14 -5.86
CA PRO A 156 15.48 1.99 -4.68
C PRO A 156 14.25 1.86 -3.78
N SER A 157 14.45 1.89 -2.48
CA SER A 157 13.37 1.91 -1.49
C SER A 157 13.81 2.57 -0.19
N ASN A 158 12.85 3.19 0.48
CA ASN A 158 12.97 3.65 1.86
C ASN A 158 11.98 2.91 2.75
N SER A 159 12.16 3.00 4.05
CA SER A 159 11.13 2.65 5.03
C SER A 159 10.55 3.95 5.57
N PRO A 160 9.38 4.42 5.09
CA PRO A 160 8.77 5.62 5.66
C PRO A 160 8.41 5.38 7.14
N GLU A 161 8.72 6.29 8.05
CA GLU A 161 9.45 7.56 7.81
C GLU A 161 10.90 7.49 8.33
N ASN A 162 11.61 6.42 8.07
CA ASN A 162 13.00 6.25 8.47
C ASN A 162 13.92 6.54 7.28
N SER A 163 15.00 7.27 7.55
CA SER A 163 16.11 7.42 6.62
C SER A 163 17.30 6.63 7.10
N PRO A 164 18.15 6.11 6.21
CA PRO A 164 19.42 5.53 6.61
C PRO A 164 20.22 6.53 7.45
N ARG A 165 20.77 6.13 8.56
CA ARG A 165 21.69 6.97 9.32
C ARG A 165 22.90 7.26 8.42
N TRP A 166 23.28 8.53 8.30
CA TRP A 166 24.50 8.92 7.64
C TRP A 166 25.68 8.24 8.32
N ILE A 167 26.14 7.15 7.74
CA ILE A 167 27.44 6.62 8.11
C ILE A 167 28.44 7.58 7.46
N LYS A 168 29.22 8.27 8.28
CA LYS A 168 30.30 9.17 7.86
C LYS A 168 31.44 8.36 7.20
N LYS A 169 31.15 7.64 6.13
CA LYS A 169 32.17 7.08 5.22
C LYS A 169 31.60 7.05 3.80
N LYS A 170 32.37 7.72 2.94
CA LYS A 170 32.21 7.81 1.50
C LYS A 170 31.56 6.58 0.91
N SER A 171 30.53 6.80 0.19
CA SER A 171 29.97 6.03 -0.90
C SER A 171 28.55 5.49 -0.69
N ASN A 172 27.75 5.89 -1.63
CA ASN A 172 26.53 5.27 -2.14
C ASN A 172 25.32 5.20 -1.22
N LEU A 173 24.47 6.16 -1.46
CA LEU A 173 23.06 6.25 -1.06
C LEU A 173 22.25 5.10 -1.64
N PHE A 174 22.36 3.90 -1.12
CA PHE A 174 21.36 2.87 -1.33
C PHE A 174 21.39 1.97 -0.08
N ALA A 175 20.48 2.24 0.85
CA ALA A 175 20.19 1.27 1.87
C ALA A 175 19.18 0.28 1.28
N GLY A 176 19.66 -0.89 0.92
CA GLY A 176 18.81 -2.05 0.87
C GLY A 176 18.41 -2.42 2.31
N ILE A 177 17.15 -2.63 2.56
CA ILE A 177 16.64 -3.28 3.76
C ILE A 177 16.57 -4.77 3.48
#